data_0e2e6be926b0c4b7b722b618cfd7deae
#
_entry.id   0e2e6be926b0c4b7b722b618cfd7deae
#
_cell.length_a   1.000
_cell.length_b   1.000
_cell.length_c   1.000
_cell.angle_alpha   90.00
_cell.angle_beta   90.00
_cell.angle_gamma   90.00
#
_symmetry.space_group_name_H-M   'P 1'
#
loop_
_entity.id
_entity.type
_entity.pdbx_description
1 polymer ?
#
loop_
_entity_poly.entity_id
_entity_poly.type
_entity_poly.pdbx_seq_one_letter_code
_entity_poly.pdbx_strand_id
1 'polypeptide(L)'
;MISTLKEKESGSGNDVDSAELSLYMMQVIKELNDERKLPAVHVYLCTLHSFVRFSGGGELLMSVVFTPGRLKEYETWLLGRQLSLHTVSTYLRTLRAVYNRWTPPGSTSHNPRLFDGVYTKVVPCTKRALTARQMQRLYDADSDAELTVAQKRVLAYFLLMFLLRGMPFIDLAHLRKCDVRDGRLVYCRHKTGRQITLCIPREALRLIYAYRDDNPSSAYLFPILHTDAGGRSGYGGDYRLYQQALRRFNRSLCLLAGRLLPGVKVSSYTARHTWATLAFHRGMLVGLISQALGHSSVRVTETYLKPFEYGRLDDVNRKLISSVIKCDREG
;
A
#
# COMPACT_ATOMS: atom_id res chain seq x y z
N MET A 1 3.22 46.05 -20.88
CA MET A 1 3.18 46.79 -19.62
C MET A 1 3.47 45.83 -18.49
N ILE A 2 4.78 45.69 -18.23
CA ILE A 2 5.30 44.95 -17.07
C ILE A 2 5.88 46.04 -16.21
N SER A 3 5.27 46.35 -15.07
CA SER A 3 5.94 47.10 -14.01
C SER A 3 5.07 47.12 -12.75
N THR A 4 5.71 46.92 -11.61
CA THR A 4 5.27 47.26 -10.25
C THR A 4 4.45 46.18 -9.52
N LEU A 5 5.12 45.26 -8.86
CA LEU A 5 4.79 44.77 -7.53
C LEU A 5 6.09 44.32 -6.85
N LYS A 6 6.81 45.33 -6.35
CA LYS A 6 7.81 45.18 -5.28
C LYS A 6 7.33 45.97 -4.08
N GLU A 7 7.61 45.41 -2.90
CA GLU A 7 7.51 46.01 -1.58
C GLU A 7 6.14 45.99 -0.90
N LYS A 8 5.93 44.95 -0.08
CA LYS A 8 5.43 45.13 1.29
C LYS A 8 5.89 43.94 2.15
N GLU A 9 7.11 44.03 2.63
CA GLU A 9 7.51 43.38 3.88
C GLU A 9 7.05 44.30 5.03
N SER A 10 6.22 43.80 5.87
CA SER A 10 6.03 44.08 7.30
C SER A 10 4.55 43.91 7.69
N GLY A 11 4.21 42.82 8.38
CA GLY A 11 2.87 42.56 8.90
C GLY A 11 2.74 41.14 9.47
N SER A 12 3.63 40.76 10.40
CA SER A 12 3.60 39.42 11.02
C SER A 12 2.56 39.37 12.17
N GLY A 13 1.30 39.27 11.85
CA GLY A 13 0.28 39.15 12.92
C GLY A 13 -1.12 38.77 12.44
N ASN A 14 -1.51 39.22 11.26
CA ASN A 14 -2.93 39.15 10.83
C ASN A 14 -3.21 38.19 9.66
N ASP A 15 -2.19 37.57 9.06
CA ASP A 15 -2.38 36.68 7.89
C ASP A 15 -2.71 35.20 8.24
N VAL A 16 -2.52 34.81 9.51
CA VAL A 16 -2.73 33.42 9.96
C VAL A 16 -4.21 33.11 10.15
N ASP A 17 -5.02 34.10 10.56
CA ASP A 17 -6.45 33.89 10.84
C ASP A 17 -7.34 33.85 9.58
N SER A 18 -6.88 34.38 8.45
CA SER A 18 -7.63 34.44 7.18
C SER A 18 -7.33 33.30 6.21
N ALA A 19 -6.42 32.42 6.55
CA ALA A 19 -6.06 31.30 5.68
C ALA A 19 -7.20 30.29 5.51
N GLU A 20 -7.53 29.94 4.26
CA GLU A 20 -8.58 28.97 3.93
C GLU A 20 -8.00 27.58 3.70
N LEU A 21 -8.60 26.54 4.33
CA LEU A 21 -8.17 25.16 4.24
C LEU A 21 -8.11 24.66 2.79
N SER A 22 -9.10 24.99 1.97
CA SER A 22 -9.20 24.50 0.60
C SER A 22 -8.03 25.02 -0.24
N LEU A 23 -7.73 26.31 -0.13
CA LEU A 23 -6.62 26.94 -0.86
C LEU A 23 -5.28 26.38 -0.37
N TYR A 24 -5.09 26.30 0.94
CA TYR A 24 -3.85 25.75 1.52
C TYR A 24 -3.63 24.28 1.14
N MET A 25 -4.66 23.45 1.26
CA MET A 25 -4.55 22.03 0.86
C MET A 25 -4.28 21.87 -0.64
N MET A 26 -4.87 22.70 -1.49
CA MET A 26 -4.60 22.67 -2.93
C MET A 26 -3.16 23.03 -3.25
N GLN A 27 -2.58 24.00 -2.52
CA GLN A 27 -1.14 24.32 -2.64
C GLN A 27 -0.28 23.11 -2.25
N VAL A 28 -0.55 22.49 -1.08
CA VAL A 28 0.17 21.27 -0.64
C VAL A 28 0.01 20.12 -1.64
N ILE A 29 -1.18 19.95 -2.22
CA ILE A 29 -1.44 18.95 -3.26
C ILE A 29 -0.61 19.22 -4.51
N LYS A 30 -0.46 20.48 -4.92
CA LYS A 30 0.39 20.88 -6.04
C LYS A 30 1.85 20.53 -5.76
N GLU A 31 2.39 20.90 -4.60
CA GLU A 31 3.75 20.55 -4.18
C GLU A 31 4.00 19.03 -4.20
N LEU A 32 3.07 18.25 -3.62
CA LEU A 32 3.14 16.78 -3.63
C LEU A 32 3.08 16.20 -5.05
N ASN A 33 2.34 16.83 -5.95
CA ASN A 33 2.28 16.41 -7.36
C ASN A 33 3.59 16.72 -8.09
N ASP A 34 4.20 17.88 -7.85
CA ASP A 34 5.47 18.26 -8.41
C ASP A 34 6.61 17.35 -7.91
N GLU A 35 6.54 16.92 -6.66
CA GLU A 35 7.40 15.90 -6.06
C GLU A 35 7.06 14.46 -6.50
N ARG A 36 6.09 14.26 -7.38
CA ARG A 36 5.62 12.96 -7.88
C ARG A 36 5.10 11.99 -6.80
N LYS A 37 4.62 12.52 -5.67
CA LYS A 37 4.03 11.74 -4.57
C LYS A 37 2.53 11.46 -4.79
N LEU A 38 2.16 10.93 -5.95
CA LEU A 38 0.77 10.73 -6.39
C LEU A 38 -0.13 9.97 -5.41
N PRO A 39 0.34 8.93 -4.67
CA PRO A 39 -0.48 8.32 -3.62
C PRO A 39 -0.88 9.30 -2.52
N ALA A 40 0.02 10.21 -2.13
CA ALA A 40 -0.28 11.25 -1.15
C ALA A 40 -1.26 12.28 -1.71
N VAL A 41 -1.05 12.75 -2.95
CA VAL A 41 -1.99 13.62 -3.68
C VAL A 41 -3.41 13.06 -3.61
N HIS A 42 -3.59 11.77 -3.91
CA HIS A 42 -4.90 11.14 -3.86
C HIS A 42 -5.53 11.18 -2.45
N VAL A 43 -4.76 10.89 -1.40
CA VAL A 43 -5.25 10.90 -0.02
C VAL A 43 -5.64 12.33 0.40
N TYR A 44 -4.83 13.32 0.07
CA TYR A 44 -5.11 14.74 0.40
C TYR A 44 -6.38 15.23 -0.32
N LEU A 45 -6.53 14.92 -1.63
CA LEU A 45 -7.75 15.22 -2.38
C LEU A 45 -8.99 14.56 -1.78
N CYS A 46 -8.92 13.27 -1.43
CA CYS A 46 -10.04 12.57 -0.80
C CYS A 46 -10.40 13.19 0.56
N THR A 47 -9.40 13.59 1.35
CA THR A 47 -9.61 14.25 2.65
C THR A 47 -10.25 15.60 2.46
N LEU A 48 -9.76 16.43 1.54
CA LEU A 48 -10.31 17.73 1.24
C LEU A 48 -11.78 17.64 0.79
N HIS A 49 -12.07 16.80 -0.21
CA HIS A 49 -13.44 16.58 -0.69
C HIS A 49 -14.38 16.07 0.41
N SER A 50 -13.88 15.21 1.29
CA SER A 50 -14.65 14.70 2.42
C SER A 50 -14.97 15.82 3.42
N PHE A 51 -14.00 16.67 3.74
CA PHE A 51 -14.18 17.77 4.69
C PHE A 51 -15.08 18.89 4.13
N VAL A 52 -14.91 19.26 2.86
CA VAL A 52 -15.80 20.22 2.16
C VAL A 52 -17.26 19.72 2.19
N ARG A 53 -17.48 18.44 1.93
CA ARG A 53 -18.83 17.85 2.01
C ARG A 53 -19.41 17.88 3.43
N PHE A 54 -18.58 17.64 4.44
CA PHE A 54 -18.98 17.76 5.84
C PHE A 54 -19.39 19.18 6.21
N SER A 55 -18.67 20.17 5.71
CA SER A 55 -18.89 21.60 6.03
C SER A 55 -20.00 22.26 5.20
N GLY A 56 -20.59 21.57 4.23
CA GLY A 56 -21.67 22.10 3.39
C GLY A 56 -21.24 23.14 2.35
N GLY A 57 -19.92 23.29 2.08
CA GLY A 57 -19.40 24.16 1.01
C GLY A 57 -19.19 25.64 1.40
N GLY A 58 -19.26 26.01 2.69
CA GLY A 58 -18.91 27.36 3.17
C GLY A 58 -17.39 27.58 3.27
N GLU A 59 -16.97 28.81 3.50
CA GLU A 59 -15.57 29.15 3.77
C GLU A 59 -15.01 28.33 4.94
N LEU A 60 -13.83 27.76 4.72
CA LEU A 60 -13.16 26.86 5.65
C LEU A 60 -11.91 27.53 6.23
N LEU A 61 -12.11 28.56 7.08
CA LEU A 61 -10.99 29.20 7.76
C LEU A 61 -10.23 28.18 8.63
N MET A 62 -8.92 28.18 8.52
CA MET A 62 -8.04 27.27 9.25
C MET A 62 -8.22 27.36 10.77
N SER A 63 -8.44 28.56 11.30
CA SER A 63 -8.70 28.80 12.71
C SER A 63 -10.02 28.17 13.21
N VAL A 64 -11.05 28.09 12.37
CA VAL A 64 -12.31 27.41 12.66
C VAL A 64 -12.22 25.90 12.50
N VAL A 65 -11.54 25.45 11.45
CA VAL A 65 -11.35 24.02 11.15
C VAL A 65 -10.53 23.31 12.22
N PHE A 66 -9.43 23.92 12.65
CA PHE A 66 -8.50 23.34 13.61
C PHE A 66 -8.86 23.68 15.05
N THR A 67 -10.08 23.33 15.42
CA THR A 67 -10.57 23.35 16.81
C THR A 67 -10.92 21.92 17.26
N PRO A 68 -10.74 21.57 18.57
CA PRO A 68 -11.08 20.22 19.07
C PRO A 68 -12.54 19.83 18.78
N GLY A 69 -13.47 20.77 18.93
CA GLY A 69 -14.90 20.57 18.67
C GLY A 69 -15.16 20.21 17.21
N ARG A 70 -14.64 21.02 16.27
CA ARG A 70 -14.85 20.82 14.83
C ARG A 70 -14.26 19.51 14.32
N LEU A 71 -13.08 19.13 14.82
CA LEU A 71 -12.46 17.84 14.50
C LEU A 71 -13.28 16.65 15.04
N LYS A 72 -13.89 16.81 16.22
CA LYS A 72 -14.76 15.78 16.81
C LYS A 72 -16.09 15.64 16.08
N GLU A 73 -16.69 16.75 15.66
CA GLU A 73 -17.87 16.75 14.80
C GLU A 73 -17.60 16.03 13.47
N TYR A 74 -16.45 16.33 12.84
CA TYR A 74 -16.06 15.66 11.60
C TYR A 74 -15.85 14.15 11.79
N GLU A 75 -15.18 13.72 12.86
CA GLU A 75 -15.06 12.31 13.20
C GLU A 75 -16.41 11.63 13.33
N THR A 76 -17.33 12.24 14.10
CA THR A 76 -18.69 11.73 14.32
C THR A 76 -19.46 11.62 13.00
N TRP A 77 -19.35 12.63 12.14
CA TRP A 77 -19.97 12.61 10.82
C TRP A 77 -19.40 11.48 9.92
N LEU A 78 -18.07 11.26 9.94
CA LEU A 78 -17.43 10.14 9.19
C LEU A 78 -17.93 8.79 9.69
N LEU A 79 -18.05 8.60 11.01
CA LEU A 79 -18.57 7.37 11.62
C LEU A 79 -20.05 7.16 11.28
N GLY A 80 -20.86 8.20 11.32
CA GLY A 80 -22.27 8.16 10.92
C GLY A 80 -22.48 7.77 9.46
N ARG A 81 -21.49 7.98 8.59
CA ARG A 81 -21.45 7.47 7.20
C ARG A 81 -20.95 6.04 7.08
N GLN A 82 -20.78 5.33 8.18
CA GLN A 82 -20.31 3.95 8.26
C GLN A 82 -18.92 3.72 7.60
N LEU A 83 -18.07 4.75 7.60
CA LEU A 83 -16.69 4.60 7.12
C LEU A 83 -15.88 3.75 8.09
N SER A 84 -14.95 2.97 7.55
CA SER A 84 -14.05 2.18 8.38
C SER A 84 -13.17 3.06 9.26
N LEU A 85 -12.84 2.61 10.49
CA LEU A 85 -11.91 3.31 11.39
C LEU A 85 -10.57 3.62 10.72
N HIS A 86 -10.13 2.77 9.79
CA HIS A 86 -8.93 3.03 8.99
C HIS A 86 -9.08 4.27 8.12
N THR A 87 -10.22 4.45 7.45
CA THR A 87 -10.51 5.63 6.63
C THR A 87 -10.62 6.88 7.48
N VAL A 88 -11.35 6.80 8.60
CA VAL A 88 -11.48 7.89 9.58
C VAL A 88 -10.10 8.35 10.07
N SER A 89 -9.29 7.40 10.54
CA SER A 89 -7.92 7.69 10.98
C SER A 89 -7.06 8.29 9.86
N THR A 90 -7.20 7.82 8.62
CA THR A 90 -6.44 8.36 7.49
C THR A 90 -6.77 9.82 7.25
N TYR A 91 -8.04 10.19 7.24
CA TYR A 91 -8.46 11.58 7.02
C TYR A 91 -8.02 12.50 8.16
N LEU A 92 -8.21 12.10 9.41
CA LEU A 92 -7.79 12.88 10.57
C LEU A 92 -6.25 13.03 10.66
N ARG A 93 -5.50 12.01 10.30
CA ARG A 93 -4.04 12.10 10.22
C ARG A 93 -3.58 13.00 9.08
N THR A 94 -4.30 13.03 7.98
CA THR A 94 -4.00 13.97 6.88
C THR A 94 -4.25 15.39 7.31
N LEU A 95 -5.38 15.67 7.98
CA LEU A 95 -5.64 16.99 8.56
C LEU A 95 -4.59 17.38 9.60
N ARG A 96 -4.12 16.45 10.45
CA ARG A 96 -3.02 16.71 11.38
C ARG A 96 -1.71 17.04 10.64
N ALA A 97 -1.43 16.38 9.52
CA ALA A 97 -0.26 16.73 8.72
C ALA A 97 -0.38 18.12 8.09
N VAL A 98 -1.57 18.51 7.64
CA VAL A 98 -1.88 19.87 7.15
C VAL A 98 -1.69 20.89 8.27
N TYR A 99 -2.27 20.64 9.44
CA TYR A 99 -2.12 21.50 10.61
C TYR A 99 -0.65 21.72 11.00
N ASN A 100 0.12 20.64 11.10
CA ASN A 100 1.55 20.72 11.45
C ASN A 100 2.41 21.44 10.39
N ARG A 101 1.97 21.49 9.14
CA ARG A 101 2.62 22.29 8.09
C ARG A 101 2.24 23.77 8.19
N TRP A 102 0.96 24.06 8.47
CA TRP A 102 0.45 25.41 8.64
C TRP A 102 0.99 26.05 9.93
N THR A 103 0.97 25.30 11.03
CA THR A 103 1.47 25.73 12.35
C THR A 103 2.56 24.72 12.77
N PRO A 104 3.84 24.97 12.46
CA PRO A 104 4.91 24.03 12.77
C PRO A 104 5.06 23.78 14.27
N PRO A 105 5.38 22.55 14.69
CA PRO A 105 5.69 22.24 16.09
C PRO A 105 6.79 23.16 16.62
N GLY A 106 6.56 23.74 17.79
CA GLY A 106 7.46 24.71 18.42
C GLY A 106 7.09 26.18 18.17
N SER A 107 6.12 26.48 17.27
CA SER A 107 5.57 27.84 17.16
C SER A 107 4.61 28.14 18.33
N THR A 108 4.46 29.41 18.70
CA THR A 108 3.60 29.85 19.81
C THR A 108 2.13 29.51 19.62
N SER A 109 1.67 29.41 18.36
CA SER A 109 0.28 29.05 17.99
C SER A 109 0.03 27.56 17.85
N HIS A 110 1.07 26.69 17.96
CA HIS A 110 0.93 25.24 17.81
C HIS A 110 0.32 24.60 19.06
N ASN A 111 -0.83 23.94 18.90
CA ASN A 111 -1.42 23.11 19.95
C ASN A 111 -1.09 21.62 19.73
N PRO A 112 -0.17 21.02 20.49
CA PRO A 112 0.22 19.61 20.32
C PRO A 112 -0.90 18.64 20.68
N ARG A 113 -1.91 19.07 21.48
CA ARG A 113 -3.02 18.23 21.93
C ARG A 113 -4.29 18.37 21.08
N LEU A 114 -4.25 19.15 20.01
CA LEU A 114 -5.42 19.42 19.17
C LEU A 114 -6.13 18.14 18.68
N PHE A 115 -5.38 17.08 18.42
CA PHE A 115 -5.90 15.82 17.89
C PHE A 115 -6.04 14.69 18.93
N ASP A 116 -5.87 14.98 20.23
CA ASP A 116 -5.95 13.95 21.28
C ASP A 116 -7.37 13.38 21.44
N GLY A 117 -8.38 14.21 21.19
CA GLY A 117 -9.81 13.84 21.28
C GLY A 117 -10.35 13.04 20.10
N VAL A 118 -9.57 12.82 19.03
CA VAL A 118 -10.02 12.16 17.79
C VAL A 118 -9.17 10.94 17.45
N TYR A 119 -9.77 10.02 16.66
CA TYR A 119 -9.15 8.75 16.35
C TYR A 119 -8.08 8.86 15.25
N THR A 120 -6.83 8.96 15.64
CA THR A 120 -5.67 8.99 14.73
C THR A 120 -4.80 7.74 14.81
N LYS A 121 -5.26 6.69 15.52
CA LYS A 121 -4.50 5.43 15.68
C LYS A 121 -4.49 4.62 14.38
N VAL A 122 -3.41 3.91 14.13
CA VAL A 122 -3.34 2.95 13.03
C VAL A 122 -4.04 1.66 13.46
N VAL A 123 -5.16 1.33 12.79
CA VAL A 123 -5.82 0.05 13.02
C VAL A 123 -4.99 -1.05 12.38
N PRO A 124 -4.61 -2.10 13.13
CA PRO A 124 -4.00 -3.27 12.53
C PRO A 124 -4.98 -3.90 11.53
N CYS A 125 -4.63 -3.92 10.25
CA CYS A 125 -5.44 -4.63 9.27
C CYS A 125 -5.42 -6.14 9.55
N THR A 126 -6.57 -6.80 9.43
CA THR A 126 -6.67 -8.25 9.46
C THR A 126 -5.72 -8.85 8.43
N LYS A 127 -4.76 -9.65 8.88
CA LYS A 127 -3.74 -10.27 8.02
C LYS A 127 -4.40 -11.34 7.17
N ARG A 128 -4.49 -11.10 5.86
CA ARG A 128 -5.16 -11.98 4.88
C ARG A 128 -4.17 -12.93 4.21
N ALA A 129 -3.30 -13.58 4.99
CA ALA A 129 -2.42 -14.61 4.45
C ALA A 129 -3.21 -15.91 4.26
N LEU A 130 -2.99 -16.55 3.11
CA LEU A 130 -3.49 -17.89 2.81
C LEU A 130 -2.65 -18.94 3.56
N THR A 131 -3.29 -20.07 3.87
CA THR A 131 -2.55 -21.27 4.31
C THR A 131 -1.79 -21.88 3.14
N ALA A 132 -0.81 -22.75 3.45
CA ALA A 132 -0.06 -23.48 2.41
C ALA A 132 -1.01 -24.30 1.51
N ARG A 133 -2.03 -24.95 2.11
CA ARG A 133 -3.05 -25.74 1.39
C ARG A 133 -3.90 -24.87 0.46
N GLN A 134 -4.30 -23.67 0.90
CA GLN A 134 -5.04 -22.74 0.04
C GLN A 134 -4.18 -22.22 -1.12
N MET A 135 -2.89 -21.93 -0.85
CA MET A 135 -1.97 -21.49 -1.89
C MET A 135 -1.70 -22.61 -2.91
N GLN A 136 -1.58 -23.86 -2.46
CA GLN A 136 -1.45 -25.03 -3.32
C GLN A 136 -2.68 -25.18 -4.24
N ARG A 137 -3.89 -25.05 -3.70
CA ARG A 137 -5.13 -25.10 -4.52
C ARG A 137 -5.16 -24.06 -5.63
N LEU A 138 -4.67 -22.84 -5.36
CA LEU A 138 -4.56 -21.81 -6.40
C LEU A 138 -3.49 -22.17 -7.43
N TYR A 139 -2.38 -22.78 -7.02
CA TYR A 139 -1.32 -23.20 -7.92
C TYR A 139 -1.80 -24.33 -8.84
N ASP A 140 -2.48 -25.31 -8.30
CA ASP A 140 -3.01 -26.45 -9.07
C ASP A 140 -4.10 -26.03 -10.06
N ALA A 141 -4.88 -25.00 -9.72
CA ALA A 141 -5.94 -24.44 -10.57
C ALA A 141 -5.39 -23.75 -11.85
N ASP A 142 -4.09 -23.50 -11.96
CA ASP A 142 -3.47 -22.99 -13.20
C ASP A 142 -3.63 -23.98 -14.37
N SER A 143 -3.73 -25.27 -14.08
CA SER A 143 -3.98 -26.34 -15.05
C SER A 143 -5.47 -26.62 -15.32
N ASP A 144 -6.40 -25.92 -14.62
CA ASP A 144 -7.84 -26.14 -14.76
C ASP A 144 -8.33 -25.72 -16.16
N ALA A 145 -8.90 -26.68 -16.89
CA ALA A 145 -9.45 -26.46 -18.22
C ALA A 145 -10.70 -25.58 -18.23
N GLU A 146 -11.43 -25.50 -17.11
CA GLU A 146 -12.66 -24.68 -16.99
C GLU A 146 -12.38 -23.19 -16.79
N LEU A 147 -11.14 -22.80 -16.49
CA LEU A 147 -10.79 -21.39 -16.36
C LEU A 147 -10.62 -20.73 -17.73
N THR A 148 -11.29 -19.60 -17.91
CA THR A 148 -11.11 -18.76 -19.11
C THR A 148 -9.69 -18.21 -19.20
N VAL A 149 -9.25 -17.83 -20.39
CA VAL A 149 -7.92 -17.20 -20.61
C VAL A 149 -7.71 -15.98 -19.71
N ALA A 150 -8.75 -15.16 -19.53
CA ALA A 150 -8.69 -14.00 -18.64
C ALA A 150 -8.51 -14.39 -17.16
N GLN A 151 -9.20 -15.44 -16.70
CA GLN A 151 -9.08 -15.95 -15.35
C GLN A 151 -7.70 -16.57 -15.10
N LYS A 152 -7.16 -17.35 -16.06
CA LYS A 152 -5.80 -17.89 -16.01
C LYS A 152 -4.75 -16.78 -15.91
N ARG A 153 -4.91 -15.70 -16.68
CA ARG A 153 -4.00 -14.55 -16.61
C ARG A 153 -4.02 -13.87 -15.23
N VAL A 154 -5.21 -13.68 -14.64
CA VAL A 154 -5.36 -13.12 -13.30
C VAL A 154 -4.70 -14.02 -12.25
N LEU A 155 -4.92 -15.34 -12.35
CA LEU A 155 -4.30 -16.33 -11.47
C LEU A 155 -2.77 -16.32 -11.62
N ALA A 156 -2.27 -16.33 -12.84
CA ALA A 156 -0.83 -16.28 -13.14
C ALA A 156 -0.16 -15.05 -12.52
N TYR A 157 -0.77 -13.86 -12.63
CA TYR A 157 -0.23 -12.65 -12.01
C TYR A 157 -0.22 -12.75 -10.48
N PHE A 158 -1.27 -13.34 -9.87
CA PHE A 158 -1.27 -13.59 -8.42
C PHE A 158 -0.18 -14.58 -7.99
N LEU A 159 -0.02 -15.67 -8.74
CA LEU A 159 1.03 -16.68 -8.50
C LEU A 159 2.42 -16.08 -8.69
N LEU A 160 2.65 -15.27 -9.73
CA LEU A 160 3.90 -14.55 -9.94
C LEU A 160 4.24 -13.64 -8.77
N MET A 161 3.27 -12.86 -8.25
CA MET A 161 3.51 -12.04 -7.07
C MET A 161 3.96 -12.87 -5.86
N PHE A 162 3.42 -14.08 -5.67
CA PHE A 162 3.83 -14.98 -4.60
C PHE A 162 5.22 -15.57 -4.87
N LEU A 163 5.44 -16.15 -6.05
CA LEU A 163 6.68 -16.85 -6.43
C LEU A 163 7.89 -15.90 -6.48
N LEU A 164 7.67 -14.63 -6.80
CA LEU A 164 8.68 -13.58 -6.80
C LEU A 164 8.79 -12.85 -5.44
N ARG A 165 8.79 -13.64 -4.36
CA ARG A 165 8.99 -13.18 -2.97
C ARG A 165 7.96 -12.16 -2.48
N GLY A 166 6.69 -12.37 -2.79
CA GLY A 166 5.63 -11.46 -2.38
C GLY A 166 5.71 -10.09 -3.06
N MET A 167 6.07 -10.06 -4.33
CA MET A 167 6.13 -8.83 -5.13
C MET A 167 4.78 -8.09 -5.10
N PRO A 168 4.74 -6.77 -4.86
CA PRO A 168 3.51 -5.99 -4.97
C PRO A 168 3.03 -5.88 -6.42
N PHE A 169 1.72 -5.74 -6.62
CA PHE A 169 1.14 -5.59 -7.96
C PHE A 169 1.68 -4.38 -8.73
N ILE A 170 2.03 -3.29 -8.02
CA ILE A 170 2.63 -2.13 -8.66
C ILE A 170 4.00 -2.46 -9.27
N ASP A 171 4.82 -3.23 -8.56
CA ASP A 171 6.14 -3.62 -9.06
C ASP A 171 5.97 -4.59 -10.24
N LEU A 172 5.06 -5.60 -10.14
CA LEU A 172 4.74 -6.51 -11.24
C LEU A 172 4.28 -5.78 -12.49
N ALA A 173 3.39 -4.79 -12.34
CA ALA A 173 2.83 -4.02 -13.45
C ALA A 173 3.86 -3.16 -14.17
N HIS A 174 4.92 -2.73 -13.46
CA HIS A 174 5.99 -1.88 -14.02
C HIS A 174 7.27 -2.66 -14.39
N LEU A 175 7.29 -4.00 -14.23
CA LEU A 175 8.42 -4.80 -14.67
C LEU A 175 8.69 -4.58 -16.15
N ARG A 176 9.95 -4.44 -16.51
CA ARG A 176 10.41 -4.30 -17.89
C ARG A 176 11.03 -5.59 -18.40
N LYS A 177 11.03 -5.78 -19.71
CA LYS A 177 11.72 -6.92 -20.35
C LYS A 177 13.20 -6.98 -20.00
N CYS A 178 13.85 -5.82 -19.88
CA CYS A 178 15.27 -5.73 -19.52
C CYS A 178 15.57 -6.04 -18.05
N ASP A 179 14.55 -6.13 -17.18
CA ASP A 179 14.75 -6.50 -15.76
C ASP A 179 15.02 -8.02 -15.60
N VAL A 180 14.71 -8.82 -16.63
CA VAL A 180 14.96 -10.26 -16.65
C VAL A 180 16.27 -10.53 -17.40
N ARG A 181 17.30 -11.00 -16.71
CA ARG A 181 18.62 -11.31 -17.28
C ARG A 181 19.19 -12.55 -16.62
N ASP A 182 19.70 -13.49 -17.42
CA ASP A 182 20.44 -14.68 -16.97
C ASP A 182 19.72 -15.46 -15.85
N GLY A 183 18.41 -15.65 -15.97
CA GLY A 183 17.58 -16.33 -14.97
C GLY A 183 17.38 -15.56 -13.66
N ARG A 184 17.79 -14.29 -13.62
CA ARG A 184 17.59 -13.38 -12.49
C ARG A 184 16.63 -12.26 -12.86
N LEU A 185 15.91 -11.77 -11.85
CA LEU A 185 15.11 -10.57 -11.93
C LEU A 185 15.80 -9.49 -11.10
N VAL A 186 16.09 -8.34 -11.74
CA VAL A 186 16.71 -7.16 -11.11
C VAL A 186 15.83 -5.96 -11.38
N TYR A 187 15.18 -5.45 -10.36
CA TYR A 187 14.27 -4.31 -10.48
C TYR A 187 14.34 -3.37 -9.28
N CYS A 188 13.94 -2.11 -9.45
CA CYS A 188 13.80 -1.17 -8.35
C CYS A 188 12.37 -1.16 -7.81
N ARG A 189 12.22 -1.31 -6.49
CA ARG A 189 10.91 -1.21 -5.84
C ARG A 189 10.29 0.17 -6.06
N HIS A 190 9.09 0.20 -6.61
CA HIS A 190 8.38 1.45 -6.91
C HIS A 190 8.15 2.34 -5.66
N LYS A 191 7.88 1.73 -4.50
CA LYS A 191 7.61 2.47 -3.27
C LYS A 191 8.85 3.04 -2.58
N THR A 192 10.00 2.36 -2.66
CA THR A 192 11.18 2.67 -1.82
C THR A 192 12.43 2.97 -2.64
N GLY A 193 12.40 2.81 -3.97
CA GLY A 193 13.56 2.90 -4.85
C GLY A 193 14.64 1.84 -4.62
N ARG A 194 14.43 0.92 -3.66
CA ARG A 194 15.41 -0.11 -3.33
C ARG A 194 15.50 -1.15 -4.45
N GLN A 195 16.71 -1.41 -4.91
CA GLN A 195 16.96 -2.49 -5.86
C GLN A 195 16.75 -3.85 -5.20
N ILE A 196 16.01 -4.72 -5.89
CA ILE A 196 15.76 -6.12 -5.52
C ILE A 196 16.37 -7.00 -6.61
N THR A 197 17.17 -7.99 -6.18
CA THR A 197 17.71 -9.02 -7.05
C THR A 197 17.27 -10.37 -6.54
N LEU A 198 16.71 -11.19 -7.42
CA LEU A 198 16.31 -12.57 -7.10
C LEU A 198 16.54 -13.51 -8.27
N CYS A 199 16.83 -14.78 -7.96
CA CYS A 199 16.79 -15.87 -8.93
C CYS A 199 15.31 -16.21 -9.21
N ILE A 200 14.94 -16.33 -10.48
CA ILE A 200 13.56 -16.62 -10.88
C ILE A 200 13.34 -18.15 -10.75
N PRO A 201 12.38 -18.60 -9.91
CA PRO A 201 12.04 -20.01 -9.83
C PRO A 201 11.52 -20.55 -11.18
N ARG A 202 11.69 -21.85 -11.45
CA ARG A 202 11.22 -22.47 -12.70
C ARG A 202 9.73 -22.28 -12.94
N GLU A 203 8.93 -22.36 -11.87
CA GLU A 203 7.50 -22.15 -11.88
C GLU A 203 7.13 -20.71 -12.32
N ALA A 204 7.88 -19.72 -11.84
CA ALA A 204 7.71 -18.34 -12.26
C ALA A 204 8.16 -18.10 -13.70
N LEU A 205 9.25 -18.71 -14.14
CA LEU A 205 9.71 -18.62 -15.54
C LEU A 205 8.64 -19.11 -16.50
N ARG A 206 8.02 -20.27 -16.22
CA ARG A 206 6.91 -20.82 -17.03
C ARG A 206 5.78 -19.80 -17.19
N LEU A 207 5.35 -19.16 -16.08
CA LEU A 207 4.29 -18.16 -16.11
C LEU A 207 4.72 -16.87 -16.82
N ILE A 208 5.98 -16.45 -16.65
CA ILE A 208 6.53 -15.30 -17.37
C ILE A 208 6.46 -15.53 -18.88
N TYR A 209 6.95 -16.66 -19.37
CA TYR A 209 6.92 -16.97 -20.80
C TYR A 209 5.49 -17.09 -21.36
N ALA A 210 4.56 -17.64 -20.58
CA ALA A 210 3.17 -17.81 -21.01
C ALA A 210 2.37 -16.50 -21.08
N TYR A 211 2.73 -15.48 -20.26
CA TYR A 211 1.92 -14.27 -20.12
C TYR A 211 2.70 -12.96 -20.34
N ARG A 212 3.95 -13.04 -20.80
CA ARG A 212 4.73 -11.86 -21.16
C ARG A 212 4.09 -11.10 -22.31
N ASP A 213 4.46 -9.86 -22.44
CA ASP A 213 4.08 -9.00 -23.55
C ASP A 213 5.00 -9.27 -24.74
N ASP A 214 4.45 -9.85 -25.80
CA ASP A 214 5.19 -10.16 -27.03
C ASP A 214 5.30 -8.95 -27.99
N ASN A 215 4.64 -7.82 -27.69
CA ASN A 215 4.79 -6.61 -28.49
C ASN A 215 6.22 -6.05 -28.38
N PRO A 216 7.02 -6.05 -29.46
CA PRO A 216 8.41 -5.59 -29.42
C PRO A 216 8.54 -4.10 -29.07
N SER A 217 7.51 -3.29 -29.36
CA SER A 217 7.50 -1.86 -29.04
C SER A 217 7.20 -1.59 -27.57
N SER A 218 6.75 -2.57 -26.80
CA SER A 218 6.48 -2.45 -25.38
C SER A 218 7.74 -2.72 -24.56
N ALA A 219 8.11 -1.79 -23.69
CA ALA A 219 9.18 -1.97 -22.73
C ALA A 219 8.76 -2.86 -21.54
N TYR A 220 7.44 -3.00 -21.27
CA TYR A 220 6.92 -3.74 -20.13
C TYR A 220 7.01 -5.25 -20.33
N LEU A 221 7.24 -5.98 -19.24
CA LEU A 221 7.26 -7.46 -19.27
C LEU A 221 5.86 -8.05 -19.44
N PHE A 222 4.85 -7.39 -18.88
CA PHE A 222 3.45 -7.83 -18.95
C PHE A 222 2.54 -6.73 -19.50
N PRO A 223 1.48 -7.09 -20.28
CA PRO A 223 0.55 -6.12 -20.85
C PRO A 223 -0.50 -5.65 -19.82
N ILE A 224 -0.05 -5.16 -18.65
CA ILE A 224 -0.91 -4.71 -17.53
C ILE A 224 -1.27 -3.22 -17.69
N LEU A 225 -0.30 -2.40 -18.13
CA LEU A 225 -0.42 -0.93 -18.25
C LEU A 225 -0.64 -0.46 -19.68
N HIS A 226 -1.01 -1.36 -20.61
CA HIS A 226 -1.32 -0.97 -21.97
C HIS A 226 -2.59 -0.13 -22.04
N THR A 227 -2.52 0.96 -22.82
CA THR A 227 -3.67 1.64 -23.39
C THR A 227 -3.80 1.22 -24.84
N ASP A 228 -4.99 0.86 -25.28
CA ASP A 228 -5.32 0.58 -26.70
C ASP A 228 -5.15 1.80 -27.61
N ALA A 229 -4.93 2.97 -27.04
CA ALA A 229 -4.61 4.19 -27.75
C ALA A 229 -3.16 4.55 -27.50
N GLY A 230 -2.34 4.65 -28.54
CA GLY A 230 -0.91 4.98 -28.54
C GLY A 230 -0.56 6.37 -27.96
N GLY A 231 -1.25 6.77 -26.91
CA GLY A 231 -1.02 8.01 -26.17
C GLY A 231 0.08 7.82 -25.15
N ARG A 232 1.19 8.56 -25.34
CA ARG A 232 2.14 8.86 -24.26
C ARG A 232 1.37 9.51 -23.12
N SER A 233 0.96 8.70 -22.16
CA SER A 233 0.36 9.21 -20.92
C SER A 233 1.48 9.87 -20.11
N GLY A 234 1.37 11.17 -19.86
CA GLY A 234 2.27 11.83 -18.92
C GLY A 234 2.18 11.18 -17.53
N TYR A 235 3.12 11.49 -16.64
CA TYR A 235 3.31 10.82 -15.35
C TYR A 235 2.00 10.62 -14.53
N GLY A 236 1.08 11.58 -14.55
CA GLY A 236 -0.23 11.45 -13.90
C GLY A 236 -1.19 10.48 -14.60
N GLY A 237 -1.00 10.25 -15.91
CA GLY A 237 -1.73 9.26 -16.69
C GLY A 237 -1.35 7.84 -16.32
N ASP A 238 -0.05 7.56 -16.17
CA ASP A 238 0.46 6.24 -15.79
C ASP A 238 -0.07 5.81 -14.42
N TYR A 239 -0.18 6.72 -13.46
CA TYR A 239 -0.75 6.41 -12.15
C TYR A 239 -2.25 6.09 -12.24
N ARG A 240 -3.02 6.81 -13.06
CA ARG A 240 -4.45 6.49 -13.29
C ARG A 240 -4.63 5.15 -13.96
N LEU A 241 -3.82 4.82 -14.95
CA LEU A 241 -3.82 3.51 -15.61
C LEU A 241 -3.52 2.39 -14.63
N TYR A 242 -2.49 2.56 -13.82
CA TYR A 242 -2.18 1.61 -12.75
C TYR A 242 -3.35 1.42 -11.79
N GLN A 243 -3.98 2.51 -11.33
CA GLN A 243 -5.13 2.43 -10.43
C GLN A 243 -6.33 1.70 -11.05
N GLN A 244 -6.57 1.89 -12.34
CA GLN A 244 -7.60 1.17 -13.08
C GLN A 244 -7.24 -0.32 -13.23
N ALA A 245 -5.99 -0.63 -13.59
CA ALA A 245 -5.50 -1.99 -13.70
C ALA A 245 -5.59 -2.73 -12.35
N LEU A 246 -5.19 -2.09 -11.26
CA LEU A 246 -5.29 -2.65 -9.90
C LEU A 246 -6.74 -2.94 -9.50
N ARG A 247 -7.67 -2.03 -9.79
CA ARG A 247 -9.10 -2.24 -9.49
C ARG A 247 -9.67 -3.40 -10.31
N ARG A 248 -9.39 -3.47 -11.62
CA ARG A 248 -9.79 -4.58 -12.48
C ARG A 248 -9.22 -5.89 -11.99
N PHE A 249 -7.92 -5.93 -11.72
CA PHE A 249 -7.24 -7.11 -11.20
C PHE A 249 -7.85 -7.60 -9.89
N ASN A 250 -8.01 -6.74 -8.89
CA ASN A 250 -8.58 -7.13 -7.59
C ASN A 250 -10.04 -7.61 -7.71
N ARG A 251 -10.86 -7.00 -8.60
CA ARG A 251 -12.23 -7.44 -8.85
C ARG A 251 -12.25 -8.85 -9.45
N SER A 252 -11.46 -9.09 -10.50
CA SER A 252 -11.37 -10.39 -11.16
C SER A 252 -10.79 -11.46 -10.24
N LEU A 253 -9.76 -11.11 -9.46
CA LEU A 253 -9.16 -12.01 -8.47
C LEU A 253 -10.16 -12.38 -7.35
N CYS A 254 -10.96 -11.43 -6.88
CA CYS A 254 -12.00 -11.70 -5.88
C CYS A 254 -13.05 -12.69 -6.38
N LEU A 255 -13.52 -12.54 -7.63
CA LEU A 255 -14.46 -13.46 -8.25
C LEU A 255 -13.86 -14.86 -8.43
N LEU A 256 -12.64 -14.93 -8.92
CA LEU A 256 -11.91 -16.19 -9.10
C LEU A 256 -11.66 -16.91 -7.76
N ALA A 257 -11.22 -16.17 -6.76
CA ALA A 257 -10.98 -16.70 -5.43
C ALA A 257 -12.28 -17.16 -4.75
N GLY A 258 -13.39 -16.49 -4.98
CA GLY A 258 -14.72 -16.92 -4.50
C GLY A 258 -15.11 -18.30 -5.02
N ARG A 259 -14.71 -18.66 -6.26
CA ARG A 259 -14.91 -19.98 -6.85
C ARG A 259 -13.91 -21.02 -6.28
N LEU A 260 -12.62 -20.70 -6.27
CA LEU A 260 -11.55 -21.64 -5.92
C LEU A 260 -11.39 -21.82 -4.40
N LEU A 261 -11.65 -20.77 -3.62
CA LEU A 261 -11.48 -20.72 -2.17
C LEU A 261 -12.71 -20.09 -1.50
N PRO A 262 -13.87 -20.79 -1.46
CA PRO A 262 -15.08 -20.23 -0.89
C PRO A 262 -14.87 -19.69 0.54
N GLY A 263 -15.44 -18.52 0.83
CA GLY A 263 -15.31 -17.85 2.13
C GLY A 263 -13.99 -17.10 2.38
N VAL A 264 -13.01 -17.18 1.46
CA VAL A 264 -11.70 -16.54 1.61
C VAL A 264 -11.64 -15.24 0.81
N LYS A 265 -11.38 -14.12 1.49
CA LYS A 265 -11.18 -12.82 0.82
C LYS A 265 -9.74 -12.70 0.34
N VAL A 266 -9.55 -12.61 -0.97
CA VAL A 266 -8.24 -12.49 -1.62
C VAL A 266 -8.13 -11.13 -2.33
N SER A 267 -6.96 -10.53 -2.27
CA SER A 267 -6.59 -9.32 -3.00
C SER A 267 -5.14 -9.42 -3.47
N SER A 268 -4.68 -8.50 -4.30
CA SER A 268 -3.28 -8.43 -4.73
C SER A 268 -2.29 -8.46 -3.55
N TYR A 269 -2.65 -7.84 -2.44
CA TYR A 269 -1.80 -7.80 -1.24
C TYR A 269 -1.72 -9.15 -0.50
N THR A 270 -2.69 -10.03 -0.72
CA THR A 270 -2.74 -11.37 -0.11
C THR A 270 -1.53 -12.22 -0.50
N ALA A 271 -1.04 -12.13 -1.75
CA ALA A 271 0.15 -12.84 -2.18
C ALA A 271 1.38 -12.51 -1.30
N ARG A 272 1.57 -11.22 -1.02
CA ARG A 272 2.69 -10.74 -0.18
C ARG A 272 2.54 -11.15 1.29
N HIS A 273 1.34 -11.03 1.85
CA HIS A 273 1.07 -11.52 3.20
C HIS A 273 1.29 -13.02 3.32
N THR A 274 0.85 -13.78 2.31
CA THR A 274 1.01 -15.24 2.27
C THR A 274 2.48 -15.62 2.22
N TRP A 275 3.25 -15.03 1.31
CA TRP A 275 4.68 -15.32 1.22
C TRP A 275 5.41 -15.03 2.53
N ALA A 276 5.20 -13.83 3.10
CA ALA A 276 5.85 -13.43 4.35
C ALA A 276 5.49 -14.36 5.51
N THR A 277 4.20 -14.68 5.67
CA THR A 277 3.71 -15.54 6.75
C THR A 277 4.21 -16.97 6.59
N LEU A 278 4.17 -17.54 5.39
CA LEU A 278 4.65 -18.90 5.15
C LEU A 278 6.17 -19.00 5.33
N ALA A 279 6.93 -18.00 4.90
CA ALA A 279 8.37 -17.92 5.13
C ALA A 279 8.70 -17.89 6.64
N PHE A 280 7.99 -17.05 7.39
CA PHE A 280 8.12 -16.96 8.85
C PHE A 280 7.75 -18.27 9.55
N HIS A 281 6.63 -18.90 9.19
CA HIS A 281 6.20 -20.16 9.76
C HIS A 281 7.13 -21.33 9.41
N ARG A 282 7.94 -21.20 8.36
CA ARG A 282 9.00 -22.18 8.01
C ARG A 282 10.35 -21.87 8.64
N GLY A 283 10.42 -20.91 9.56
CA GLY A 283 11.61 -20.58 10.33
C GLY A 283 12.57 -19.60 9.67
N MET A 284 12.17 -18.95 8.55
CA MET A 284 13.01 -17.91 7.97
C MET A 284 13.11 -16.72 8.93
N LEU A 285 14.33 -16.24 9.19
CA LEU A 285 14.58 -15.10 10.06
C LEU A 285 13.86 -13.84 9.56
N VAL A 286 13.24 -13.08 10.47
CA VAL A 286 12.45 -11.88 10.13
C VAL A 286 13.30 -10.84 9.38
N GLY A 287 14.60 -10.74 9.70
CA GLY A 287 15.55 -9.89 8.98
C GLY A 287 15.70 -10.29 7.51
N LEU A 288 15.80 -11.59 7.20
CA LEU A 288 15.86 -12.09 5.81
C LEU A 288 14.54 -11.86 5.07
N ILE A 289 13.40 -12.06 5.75
CA ILE A 289 12.08 -11.74 5.18
C ILE A 289 12.00 -10.24 4.87
N SER A 290 12.46 -9.38 5.78
CA SER A 290 12.50 -7.92 5.59
C SER A 290 13.32 -7.52 4.36
N GLN A 291 14.50 -8.10 4.22
CA GLN A 291 15.38 -7.88 3.07
C GLN A 291 14.75 -8.37 1.77
N ALA A 292 14.21 -9.59 1.76
CA ALA A 292 13.55 -10.18 0.59
C ALA A 292 12.33 -9.37 0.11
N LEU A 293 11.59 -8.80 1.05
CA LEU A 293 10.45 -7.93 0.77
C LEU A 293 10.86 -6.49 0.42
N GLY A 294 12.13 -6.11 0.58
CA GLY A 294 12.61 -4.74 0.37
C GLY A 294 12.01 -3.72 1.33
N HIS A 295 11.82 -4.09 2.60
CA HIS A 295 11.37 -3.17 3.64
C HIS A 295 12.53 -2.30 4.15
N SER A 296 12.20 -1.09 4.61
CA SER A 296 13.17 -0.19 5.21
C SER A 296 13.52 -0.55 6.66
N SER A 297 12.65 -1.32 7.34
CA SER A 297 12.86 -1.79 8.71
C SER A 297 12.16 -3.12 8.97
N VAL A 298 12.67 -3.88 9.93
CA VAL A 298 12.10 -5.15 10.40
C VAL A 298 10.69 -4.93 10.98
N ARG A 299 10.46 -3.83 11.69
CA ARG A 299 9.14 -3.46 12.25
C ARG A 299 8.03 -3.41 11.21
N VAL A 300 8.35 -2.97 9.98
CA VAL A 300 7.40 -3.02 8.86
C VAL A 300 7.06 -4.47 8.51
N THR A 301 8.04 -5.39 8.57
CA THR A 301 7.84 -6.81 8.25
C THR A 301 6.90 -7.48 9.26
N GLU A 302 7.03 -7.19 10.52
CA GLU A 302 6.20 -7.74 11.60
C GLU A 302 4.70 -7.46 11.37
N THR A 303 4.36 -6.34 10.73
CA THR A 303 2.97 -6.04 10.38
C THR A 303 2.37 -7.01 9.36
N TYR A 304 3.18 -7.78 8.62
CA TYR A 304 2.74 -8.78 7.64
C TYR A 304 2.58 -10.18 8.24
N LEU A 305 3.24 -10.46 9.37
CA LEU A 305 3.32 -11.81 9.91
C LEU A 305 2.06 -12.14 10.73
N LYS A 306 1.49 -13.31 10.50
CA LYS A 306 0.52 -13.90 11.44
C LYS A 306 1.27 -14.54 12.59
N PRO A 307 0.80 -14.37 13.84
CA PRO A 307 1.34 -15.10 14.98
C PRO A 307 1.31 -16.62 14.74
N PHE A 308 2.16 -17.35 15.43
CA PHE A 308 2.06 -18.80 15.50
C PHE A 308 0.81 -19.20 16.28
N GLU A 309 0.22 -20.32 15.90
CA GLU A 309 -0.82 -20.97 16.70
C GLU A 309 -0.21 -21.49 18.01
N TYR A 310 -1.01 -21.49 19.10
CA TYR A 310 -0.54 -21.88 20.42
C TYR A 310 0.06 -23.29 20.44
N GLY A 311 -0.54 -24.26 19.75
CA GLY A 311 -0.02 -25.62 19.65
C GLY A 311 1.40 -25.70 19.10
N ARG A 312 1.75 -24.81 18.14
CA ARG A 312 3.13 -24.76 17.63
C ARG A 312 4.11 -24.13 18.64
N LEU A 313 3.66 -23.18 19.43
CA LEU A 313 4.50 -22.63 20.52
C LEU A 313 4.77 -23.70 21.58
N ASP A 314 3.75 -24.50 21.92
CA ASP A 314 3.89 -25.62 22.86
C ASP A 314 4.85 -26.68 22.34
N ASP A 315 4.77 -27.02 21.03
CA ASP A 315 5.67 -27.97 20.39
C ASP A 315 7.13 -27.49 20.39
N VAL A 316 7.36 -26.21 20.07
CA VAL A 316 8.70 -25.62 20.11
C VAL A 316 9.25 -25.61 21.53
N ASN A 317 8.42 -25.21 22.51
CA ASN A 317 8.79 -25.21 23.92
C ASN A 317 9.15 -26.62 24.42
N ARG A 318 8.32 -27.63 24.06
CA ARG A 318 8.59 -29.03 24.41
C ARG A 318 9.92 -29.52 23.83
N LYS A 319 10.22 -29.18 22.57
CA LYS A 319 11.51 -29.53 21.93
C LYS A 319 12.68 -28.86 22.63
N LEU A 320 12.53 -27.57 22.97
CA LEU A 320 13.56 -26.82 23.72
C LEU A 320 13.85 -27.49 25.06
N ILE A 321 12.79 -27.74 25.87
CA ILE A 321 12.93 -28.40 27.17
C ILE A 321 13.59 -29.77 27.01
N SER A 322 13.15 -30.59 26.05
CA SER A 322 13.72 -31.91 25.82
C SER A 322 15.19 -31.88 25.40
N SER A 323 15.62 -30.84 24.68
CA SER A 323 17.04 -30.68 24.31
C SER A 323 17.93 -30.35 25.50
N VAL A 324 17.42 -29.50 26.42
CA VAL A 324 18.15 -29.09 27.64
C VAL A 324 18.21 -30.26 28.65
N ILE A 325 17.08 -30.91 28.93
CA ILE A 325 17.02 -32.00 29.94
C ILE A 325 17.79 -33.26 29.47
N LYS A 326 17.92 -33.50 28.17
CA LYS A 326 18.73 -34.61 27.64
C LYS A 326 20.23 -34.38 27.80
N CYS A 327 20.70 -33.13 27.76
CA CYS A 327 22.11 -32.79 27.97
C CYS A 327 22.61 -33.13 29.39
N ASP A 328 21.73 -33.08 30.42
CA ASP A 328 22.07 -33.36 31.81
C ASP A 328 22.16 -34.87 32.14
N ARG A 329 21.87 -35.78 31.19
CA ARG A 329 21.94 -37.23 31.40
C ARG A 329 23.15 -37.91 30.75
N GLU A 330 23.98 -37.16 30.04
CA GLU A 330 25.21 -37.65 29.39
C GLU A 330 26.49 -37.01 29.98
N GLY A 331 26.39 -36.31 31.13
CA GLY A 331 27.51 -35.72 31.84
C GLY A 331 27.99 -36.56 33.01
#